data_3f1f1feb78c985569b1a08cd002a75dd
#
_entry.id   3f1f1feb78c985569b1a08cd002a75dd
#
_cell.length_a   1.000
_cell.length_b   1.000
_cell.length_c   1.000
_cell.angle_alpha   90.00
_cell.angle_beta   90.00
_cell.angle_gamma   90.00
#
_symmetry.space_group_name_H-M   'P 1'
#
loop_
_entity.id
_entity.type
_entity.pdbx_description
1 polymer ?
#
loop_
_entity_poly.entity_id
_entity_poly.type
_entity_poly.pdbx_seq_one_letter_code
_entity_poly.pdbx_strand_id
1 'polypeptide(L)'
;WCMKWVNLVSNAYQQAEQRRAGVCMEEALQYIEQHFGDTDLSAQQVADTFHISPQYFSKLFNQEVRCSFPQYLAEKRLLYAYKLLSGSDSIPIQEVCQRCGYSSRTYFTSSFKKRFGIPPSKVRYFHSKSDFEGR
;
A
#
# COMPACT_ATOMS: atom_id res chain seq x y z
N TRP A 1 1.53 -5.33 12.21
CA TRP A 1 2.43 -4.17 12.13
C TRP A 1 1.68 -2.86 11.91
N CYS A 2 0.42 -2.95 11.64
CA CYS A 2 -0.45 -1.77 11.59
C CYS A 2 -0.50 -1.02 12.92
N MET A 3 -0.23 -1.68 13.99
CA MET A 3 -0.22 -1.11 15.31
C MET A 3 0.85 -0.05 15.53
N LYS A 4 1.87 -0.03 14.70
CA LYS A 4 2.91 0.99 14.75
C LYS A 4 2.41 2.39 14.42
N TRP A 5 1.28 2.47 13.75
CA TRP A 5 0.64 3.73 13.41
C TRP A 5 0.15 4.49 14.62
N VAL A 6 -0.34 3.75 15.59
CA VAL A 6 -0.86 4.32 16.82
C VAL A 6 0.23 5.01 17.62
N ASN A 7 1.44 4.47 17.54
CA ASN A 7 2.59 5.04 18.24
C ASN A 7 3.04 6.38 17.66
N LEU A 8 2.66 6.68 16.42
CA LEU A 8 2.98 7.95 15.79
C LEU A 8 2.20 9.11 16.42
N VAL A 9 1.05 8.84 17.01
CA VAL A 9 0.23 9.85 17.68
C VAL A 9 0.96 10.42 18.90
N SER A 10 1.83 9.64 19.52
CA SER A 10 2.59 10.07 20.70
C SER A 10 3.77 10.98 20.35
N ASN A 11 4.04 11.20 19.06
CA ASN A 11 5.20 11.96 18.61
C ASN A 11 4.86 13.32 18.02
N ALA A 12 4.02 14.07 18.74
CA ALA A 12 3.73 15.48 18.38
C ALA A 12 5.00 16.31 18.26
N TYR A 13 6.05 15.93 18.98
CA TYR A 13 7.36 16.57 18.95
C TYR A 13 8.07 16.36 17.60
N GLN A 14 8.01 15.14 17.05
CA GLN A 14 8.59 14.84 15.74
C GLN A 14 7.82 15.52 14.61
N GLN A 15 6.51 15.65 14.75
CA GLN A 15 5.69 16.39 13.78
C GLN A 15 6.10 17.85 13.68
N ALA A 16 6.50 18.47 14.79
CA ALA A 16 6.97 19.85 14.78
C ALA A 16 8.27 20.01 14.00
N GLU A 17 9.18 19.04 14.10
CA GLU A 17 10.42 19.06 13.31
C GLU A 17 10.15 18.80 11.83
N GLN A 18 9.24 17.90 11.52
CA GLN A 18 8.83 17.62 10.14
C GLN A 18 8.21 18.85 9.47
N ARG A 19 7.43 19.62 10.21
CA ARG A 19 6.85 20.88 9.72
C ARG A 19 7.92 21.92 9.39
N ARG A 20 9.01 21.95 10.16
CA ARG A 20 10.15 22.82 9.88
C ARG A 20 10.85 22.41 8.59
N ALA A 21 10.84 21.13 8.26
CA ALA A 21 11.40 20.61 7.03
C ALA A 21 10.44 20.75 5.83
N GLY A 22 9.21 21.23 6.07
CA GLY A 22 8.21 21.42 5.01
C GLY A 22 7.44 20.17 4.64
N VAL A 23 7.62 19.08 5.38
CA VAL A 23 6.91 17.82 5.09
C VAL A 23 6.30 17.28 6.37
N CYS A 24 5.00 17.03 6.31
CA CYS A 24 4.30 16.27 7.32
C CYS A 24 4.10 14.84 6.81
N MET A 25 4.63 13.86 7.52
CA MET A 25 4.53 12.46 7.08
C MET A 25 3.06 12.00 6.99
N GLU A 26 2.20 12.51 7.84
CA GLU A 26 0.76 12.23 7.75
C GLU A 26 0.17 12.64 6.41
N GLU A 27 0.53 13.82 5.92
CA GLU A 27 0.07 14.30 4.62
C GLU A 27 0.60 13.44 3.49
N ALA A 28 1.86 13.02 3.59
CA ALA A 28 2.46 12.11 2.61
C ALA A 28 1.75 10.75 2.61
N LEU A 29 1.42 10.22 3.78
CA LEU A 29 0.69 8.95 3.89
C LEU A 29 -0.72 9.07 3.35
N GLN A 30 -1.40 10.18 3.60
CA GLN A 30 -2.72 10.45 3.02
C GLN A 30 -2.66 10.54 1.49
N TYR A 31 -1.64 11.19 0.98
CA TYR A 31 -1.41 11.28 -0.47
C TYR A 31 -1.22 9.89 -1.07
N ILE A 32 -0.40 9.05 -0.44
CA ILE A 32 -0.18 7.67 -0.87
C ILE A 32 -1.49 6.87 -0.83
N GLU A 33 -2.29 7.05 0.24
CA GLU A 33 -3.58 6.39 0.40
C GLU A 33 -4.55 6.71 -0.76
N GLN A 34 -4.52 7.94 -1.24
CA GLN A 34 -5.39 8.38 -2.32
C GLN A 34 -4.88 7.99 -3.70
N HIS A 35 -3.57 7.71 -3.85
CA HIS A 35 -2.92 7.52 -5.14
C HIS A 35 -2.25 6.16 -5.32
N PHE A 36 -2.38 5.24 -4.35
CA PHE A 36 -1.69 3.94 -4.43
C PHE A 36 -2.14 3.11 -5.65
N GLY A 37 -3.34 3.34 -6.15
CA GLY A 37 -3.85 2.69 -7.35
C GLY A 37 -3.30 3.25 -8.66
N ASP A 38 -2.51 4.29 -8.58
CA ASP A 38 -1.87 4.91 -9.74
C ASP A 38 -0.60 4.13 -10.09
N THR A 39 -0.50 3.63 -11.32
CA THR A 39 0.66 2.83 -11.74
C THR A 39 1.96 3.64 -11.71
N ASP A 40 1.86 4.95 -11.88
CA ASP A 40 3.01 5.85 -11.97
C ASP A 40 3.48 6.35 -10.59
N LEU A 41 2.75 6.04 -9.53
CA LEU A 41 3.12 6.52 -8.19
C LEU A 41 4.50 6.00 -7.79
N SER A 42 5.40 6.92 -7.48
CA SER A 42 6.78 6.63 -7.09
C SER A 42 7.22 7.59 -5.99
N ALA A 43 8.35 7.28 -5.36
CA ALA A 43 8.96 8.16 -4.37
C ALA A 43 9.27 9.53 -4.96
N GLN A 44 9.68 9.55 -6.23
CA GLN A 44 9.95 10.80 -6.96
C GLN A 44 8.68 11.67 -7.03
N GLN A 45 7.57 11.07 -7.42
CA GLN A 45 6.31 11.80 -7.56
C GLN A 45 5.81 12.35 -6.23
N VAL A 46 5.91 11.58 -5.16
CA VAL A 46 5.53 12.04 -3.82
C VAL A 46 6.45 13.18 -3.38
N ALA A 47 7.75 13.01 -3.55
CA ALA A 47 8.73 14.02 -3.20
C ALA A 47 8.50 15.34 -3.96
N ASP A 48 8.22 15.24 -5.25
CA ASP A 48 7.92 16.40 -6.09
C ASP A 48 6.66 17.14 -5.60
N THR A 49 5.65 16.39 -5.18
CA THR A 49 4.40 16.97 -4.66
C THR A 49 4.65 17.80 -3.40
N PHE A 50 5.58 17.35 -2.56
CA PHE A 50 5.91 18.04 -1.30
C PHE A 50 7.16 18.93 -1.41
N HIS A 51 7.69 19.11 -2.62
CA HIS A 51 8.82 20.00 -2.92
C HIS A 51 10.09 19.64 -2.14
N ILE A 52 10.38 18.33 -2.04
CA ILE A 52 11.59 17.80 -1.41
C ILE A 52 12.30 16.84 -2.36
N SER A 53 13.55 16.51 -2.05
CA SER A 53 14.29 15.53 -2.85
C SER A 53 13.79 14.12 -2.57
N PRO A 54 13.84 13.20 -3.57
CA PRO A 54 13.46 11.80 -3.36
C PRO A 54 14.31 11.11 -2.29
N GLN A 55 15.59 11.46 -2.20
CA GLN A 55 16.50 10.91 -1.19
C GLN A 55 16.07 11.31 0.22
N TYR A 56 15.72 12.56 0.40
CA TYR A 56 15.24 13.07 1.69
C TYR A 56 13.91 12.40 2.07
N PHE A 57 12.99 12.31 1.11
CA PHE A 57 11.70 11.65 1.32
C PHE A 57 11.91 10.18 1.73
N SER A 58 12.77 9.45 1.02
CA SER A 58 13.02 8.03 1.30
C SER A 58 13.63 7.83 2.69
N LYS A 59 14.55 8.70 3.08
CA LYS A 59 15.17 8.68 4.40
C LYS A 59 14.13 8.92 5.50
N LEU A 60 13.34 9.97 5.32
CA LEU A 60 12.29 10.34 6.27
C LEU A 60 11.24 9.24 6.39
N PHE A 61 10.81 8.69 5.26
CA PHE A 61 9.84 7.60 5.21
C PHE A 61 10.33 6.36 5.97
N ASN A 62 11.58 5.95 5.72
CA ASN A 62 12.19 4.83 6.43
C ASN A 62 12.25 5.05 7.93
N GLN A 63 12.55 6.24 8.36
CA GLN A 63 12.64 6.58 9.78
C GLN A 63 11.27 6.54 10.46
N GLU A 64 10.25 7.05 9.80
CA GLU A 64 8.91 7.20 10.38
C GLU A 64 8.07 5.93 10.24
N VAL A 65 8.11 5.30 9.08
CA VAL A 65 7.26 4.14 8.76
C VAL A 65 7.95 2.82 9.05
N ARG A 66 9.27 2.82 9.20
CA ARG A 66 10.09 1.64 9.51
C ARG A 66 10.16 0.61 8.39
N CYS A 67 9.85 1.03 7.16
CA CYS A 67 10.03 0.22 5.95
C CYS A 67 10.26 1.16 4.78
N SER A 68 10.75 0.63 3.66
CA SER A 68 10.96 1.44 2.48
C SER A 68 9.62 1.79 1.81
N PHE A 69 9.62 2.90 1.07
CA PHE A 69 8.43 3.32 0.32
C PHE A 69 7.96 2.24 -0.68
N PRO A 70 8.85 1.62 -1.49
CA PRO A 70 8.40 0.55 -2.39
C PRO A 70 7.76 -0.63 -1.67
N GLN A 71 8.31 -1.03 -0.53
CA GLN A 71 7.73 -2.12 0.27
C GLN A 71 6.34 -1.76 0.79
N TYR A 72 6.20 -0.55 1.32
CA TYR A 72 4.93 -0.05 1.82
C TYR A 72 3.88 -0.01 0.73
N LEU A 73 4.24 0.55 -0.43
CA LEU A 73 3.34 0.67 -1.57
C LEU A 73 2.90 -0.70 -2.09
N ALA A 74 3.83 -1.64 -2.22
CA ALA A 74 3.53 -3.00 -2.67
C ALA A 74 2.58 -3.70 -1.70
N GLU A 75 2.84 -3.61 -0.41
CA GLU A 75 1.99 -4.20 0.62
C GLU A 75 0.57 -3.61 0.57
N LYS A 76 0.47 -2.31 0.45
CA LYS A 76 -0.81 -1.62 0.38
C LYS A 76 -1.62 -2.03 -0.85
N ARG A 77 -0.97 -2.12 -2.00
CA ARG A 77 -1.60 -2.56 -3.24
C ARG A 77 -2.10 -4.01 -3.13
N LEU A 78 -1.28 -4.89 -2.57
CA LEU A 78 -1.63 -6.30 -2.42
C LEU A 78 -2.75 -6.52 -1.40
N LEU A 79 -2.76 -5.79 -0.30
CA LEU A 79 -3.84 -5.84 0.68
C LEU A 79 -5.16 -5.36 0.09
N TYR A 80 -5.12 -4.32 -0.71
CA TYR A 80 -6.31 -3.83 -1.42
C TYR A 80 -6.81 -4.85 -2.43
N ALA A 81 -5.89 -5.51 -3.16
CA ALA A 81 -6.24 -6.58 -4.08
C ALA A 81 -6.92 -7.74 -3.36
N TYR A 82 -6.37 -8.14 -2.22
CA TYR A 82 -6.96 -9.20 -1.40
C TYR A 82 -8.39 -8.83 -0.97
N LYS A 83 -8.58 -7.60 -0.53
CA LYS A 83 -9.89 -7.09 -0.14
C LYS A 83 -10.89 -7.14 -1.29
N LEU A 84 -10.49 -6.74 -2.49
CA LEU A 84 -11.34 -6.80 -3.67
C LEU A 84 -11.70 -8.24 -4.04
N LEU A 85 -10.73 -9.15 -3.94
CA LEU A 85 -10.91 -10.56 -4.31
C LEU A 85 -11.74 -11.33 -3.28
N SER A 86 -11.67 -10.94 -2.02
CA SER A 86 -12.45 -11.57 -0.95
C SER A 86 -13.87 -11.01 -0.83
N GLY A 87 -14.17 -9.92 -1.55
CA GLY A 87 -15.50 -9.35 -1.60
C GLY A 87 -16.47 -10.21 -2.40
N SER A 88 -17.76 -9.90 -2.28
CA SER A 88 -18.83 -10.60 -3.00
C SER A 88 -18.90 -10.26 -4.48
N ASP A 89 -18.24 -9.20 -4.91
CA ASP A 89 -18.27 -8.76 -6.29
C ASP A 89 -17.36 -9.62 -7.17
N SER A 90 -17.88 -10.04 -8.32
CA SER A 90 -17.13 -10.83 -9.30
C SER A 90 -16.28 -9.95 -10.20
N ILE A 91 -15.27 -9.29 -9.63
CA ILE A 91 -14.38 -8.43 -10.40
C ILE A 91 -13.33 -9.30 -11.11
N PRO A 92 -13.13 -9.13 -12.43
CA PRO A 92 -12.08 -9.87 -13.14
C PRO A 92 -10.69 -9.58 -12.56
N ILE A 93 -9.80 -10.58 -12.60
CA ILE A 93 -8.43 -10.42 -12.10
C ILE A 93 -7.72 -9.27 -12.80
N GLN A 94 -7.95 -9.10 -14.08
CA GLN A 94 -7.37 -8.01 -14.86
C GLN A 94 -7.78 -6.64 -14.29
N GLU A 95 -9.03 -6.49 -13.92
CA GLU A 95 -9.54 -5.26 -13.33
C GLU A 95 -8.98 -5.03 -11.94
N VAL A 96 -8.88 -6.07 -11.11
CA VAL A 96 -8.23 -5.98 -9.80
C VAL A 96 -6.79 -5.50 -9.93
N CYS A 97 -6.06 -6.08 -10.88
CA CYS A 97 -4.69 -5.68 -11.18
C CYS A 97 -4.59 -4.19 -11.50
N GLN A 98 -5.46 -3.70 -12.37
CA GLN A 98 -5.48 -2.29 -12.77
C GLN A 98 -5.86 -1.36 -11.63
N ARG A 99 -6.86 -1.71 -10.83
CA ARG A 99 -7.30 -0.92 -9.68
C ARG A 99 -6.23 -0.81 -8.61
N CYS A 100 -5.40 -1.83 -8.50
CA CYS A 100 -4.30 -1.86 -7.51
C CYS A 100 -3.04 -1.14 -7.99
N GLY A 101 -3.03 -0.62 -9.22
CA GLY A 101 -1.89 0.12 -9.75
C GLY A 101 -0.80 -0.74 -10.36
N TYR A 102 -1.10 -1.99 -10.72
CA TYR A 102 -0.16 -2.86 -11.42
C TYR A 102 -0.38 -2.77 -12.92
N SER A 103 0.69 -2.54 -13.67
CA SER A 103 0.65 -2.51 -15.13
C SER A 103 0.79 -3.91 -15.75
N SER A 104 1.41 -4.84 -15.03
CA SER A 104 1.64 -6.20 -15.48
C SER A 104 0.87 -7.21 -14.63
N ARG A 105 -0.02 -7.95 -15.26
CA ARG A 105 -0.78 -9.02 -14.60
C ARG A 105 0.15 -10.14 -14.11
N THR A 106 1.17 -10.47 -14.89
CA THR A 106 2.16 -11.48 -14.51
C THR A 106 2.90 -11.10 -13.25
N TYR A 107 3.37 -9.87 -13.17
CA TYR A 107 4.05 -9.34 -12.00
C TYR A 107 3.12 -9.29 -10.79
N PHE A 108 1.89 -8.83 -10.99
CA PHE A 108 0.87 -8.80 -9.96
C PHE A 108 0.61 -10.18 -9.36
N THR A 109 0.38 -11.18 -10.23
CA THR A 109 0.10 -12.56 -9.83
C THR A 109 1.26 -13.15 -9.04
N SER A 110 2.48 -12.96 -9.52
CA SER A 110 3.71 -13.39 -8.84
C SER A 110 3.86 -12.77 -7.46
N SER A 111 3.71 -11.46 -7.38
CA SER A 111 3.83 -10.72 -6.12
C SER A 111 2.74 -11.12 -5.13
N PHE A 112 1.52 -11.29 -5.59
CA PHE A 112 0.39 -11.71 -4.77
C PHE A 112 0.63 -13.10 -4.19
N LYS A 113 1.03 -14.05 -5.03
CA LYS A 113 1.32 -15.43 -4.59
C LYS A 113 2.47 -15.45 -3.58
N LYS A 114 3.50 -14.66 -3.81
CA LYS A 114 4.65 -14.56 -2.90
C LYS A 114 4.23 -14.01 -1.53
N ARG A 115 3.32 -13.06 -1.51
CA ARG A 115 2.86 -12.42 -0.26
C ARG A 115 1.86 -13.28 0.51
N PHE A 116 0.89 -13.88 -0.17
CA PHE A 116 -0.22 -14.58 0.47
C PHE A 116 -0.14 -16.10 0.35
N GLY A 117 0.81 -16.64 -0.41
CA GLY A 117 0.99 -18.07 -0.59
C GLY A 117 0.06 -18.72 -1.61
N ILE A 118 -0.95 -17.99 -2.10
CA ILE A 118 -1.91 -18.48 -3.10
C ILE A 118 -2.07 -17.45 -4.22
N PRO A 119 -2.35 -17.87 -5.46
CA PRO A 119 -2.59 -16.93 -6.54
C PRO A 119 -3.93 -16.20 -6.37
N PRO A 120 -4.08 -15.00 -6.97
CA PRO A 120 -5.30 -14.21 -6.83
C PRO A 120 -6.58 -14.95 -7.23
N SER A 121 -6.49 -15.79 -8.26
CA SER A 121 -7.64 -16.55 -8.75
C SER A 121 -8.19 -17.54 -7.73
N LYS A 122 -7.37 -17.98 -6.78
CA LYS A 122 -7.79 -18.95 -5.76
C LYS A 122 -8.36 -18.30 -4.51
N VAL A 123 -8.21 -17.02 -4.31
CA VAL A 123 -8.71 -16.33 -3.12
C VAL A 123 -10.23 -16.47 -3.02
N ARG A 124 -10.94 -16.26 -4.10
CA ARG A 124 -12.41 -16.42 -4.16
C ARG A 124 -12.84 -17.84 -3.84
N TYR A 125 -12.11 -18.81 -4.38
CA TYR A 125 -12.41 -20.21 -4.14
C TYR A 125 -12.31 -20.57 -2.65
N PHE A 126 -11.25 -20.12 -2.00
CA PHE A 126 -11.06 -20.41 -0.58
C PHE A 126 -12.07 -19.67 0.31
N HIS A 127 -12.40 -18.45 -0.02
CA HIS A 127 -13.41 -17.69 0.71
C HIS A 127 -14.80 -18.33 0.58
N SER A 128 -15.18 -18.70 -0.64
CA SER A 128 -16.44 -19.36 -0.91
C SER A 128 -16.55 -20.69 -0.14
N LYS A 129 -15.45 -21.45 -0.09
CA LYS A 129 -15.41 -22.73 0.63
C LYS A 129 -15.45 -22.53 2.14
N SER A 130 -14.76 -21.53 2.65
CA SER A 130 -14.77 -21.21 4.08
C SER A 130 -16.16 -20.81 4.56
N ASP A 131 -16.87 -20.02 3.78
CA ASP A 131 -18.26 -19.64 4.09
C ASP A 131 -19.19 -20.84 4.11
N PHE A 132 -18.94 -21.79 3.21
CA PHE A 132 -19.74 -23.01 3.11
C PHE A 132 -19.46 -23.98 4.28
N GLU A 133 -18.22 -24.11 4.70
CA GLU A 133 -17.81 -24.97 5.81
C GLU A 133 -18.13 -24.36 7.18
N GLY A 134 -18.29 -23.04 7.26
CA GLY A 134 -18.63 -22.33 8.48
C GLY A 134 -20.10 -22.39 8.86
N ARG A 135 -20.92 -23.07 8.07
CA ARG A 135 -22.33 -23.29 8.35
C ARG A 135 -22.58 -24.71 8.80
#